data_48a10b74e79dfe0a7dc1436fc4a8d093
#
_entry.id   48a10b74e79dfe0a7dc1436fc4a8d093
#
_cell.length_a   1.000
_cell.length_b   1.000
_cell.length_c   1.000
_cell.angle_alpha   90.00
_cell.angle_beta   90.00
_cell.angle_gamma   90.00
#
_symmetry.space_group_name_H-M   'P 1'
#
loop_
_entity.id
_entity.type
_entity.pdbx_description
1 polymer ?
#
loop_
_entity_poly.entity_id
_entity_poly.type
_entity_poly.pdbx_seq_one_letter_code
_entity_poly.pdbx_strand_id
1 'polypeptide(L)'
;VPLSATQLKKWKLLSKEDVSPSSHLPVEKRVYELPDGSTIDDFYVATIPDSVHVVPVTSEGTVVMVRMYKQGADDFIIQFPAGRFEVDKHGTREKAAVAELAEETGIHVSEEDLIKLGAFPIMTTKGTEKFITYLVSDIELAESGAQNLDPNEEIEILELTPDEIDELICTDGIVDTTAITNWAVVRLKHPELF
;
A
#
# COMPACT_ATOMS: atom_id res chain seq x y z
N VAL A 1 -1.69 18.17 -17.00
CA VAL A 1 -2.62 18.45 -18.10
C VAL A 1 -4.02 18.15 -17.63
N PRO A 2 -4.97 19.12 -17.56
CA PRO A 2 -6.35 18.82 -17.18
C PRO A 2 -7.00 17.98 -18.28
N LEU A 3 -7.52 16.82 -17.90
CA LEU A 3 -8.32 16.00 -18.79
C LEU A 3 -9.71 16.62 -18.97
N SER A 4 -10.28 16.52 -20.16
CA SER A 4 -11.68 16.93 -20.39
C SER A 4 -12.63 16.11 -19.52
N ALA A 5 -13.77 16.71 -19.14
CA ALA A 5 -14.80 15.98 -18.40
C ALA A 5 -15.26 14.75 -19.18
N THR A 6 -15.34 13.61 -18.50
CA THR A 6 -15.85 12.37 -19.12
C THR A 6 -17.37 12.43 -19.34
N GLN A 7 -17.83 11.88 -20.46
CA GLN A 7 -19.26 11.63 -20.72
C GLN A 7 -19.71 10.23 -20.25
N LEU A 8 -18.77 9.42 -19.71
CA LEU A 8 -19.08 8.10 -19.18
C LEU A 8 -20.01 8.21 -17.96
N LYS A 9 -20.99 7.33 -17.89
CA LYS A 9 -21.93 7.26 -16.76
C LYS A 9 -21.51 6.16 -15.80
N LYS A 10 -21.62 6.46 -14.51
CA LYS A 10 -21.39 5.46 -13.46
C LYS A 10 -22.52 4.44 -13.45
N TRP A 11 -22.18 3.19 -13.13
CA TRP A 11 -23.16 2.17 -12.80
C TRP A 11 -23.83 2.51 -11.47
N LYS A 12 -25.11 2.17 -11.34
CA LYS A 12 -25.88 2.41 -10.12
C LYS A 12 -25.94 1.13 -9.31
N LEU A 13 -25.44 1.16 -8.07
CA LEU A 13 -25.57 0.05 -7.14
C LEU A 13 -27.04 -0.06 -6.72
N LEU A 14 -27.67 -1.23 -6.96
CA LEU A 14 -29.06 -1.51 -6.59
C LEU A 14 -29.14 -2.24 -5.26
N SER A 15 -28.31 -3.25 -5.05
CA SER A 15 -28.26 -4.01 -3.79
C SER A 15 -26.88 -4.61 -3.57
N LYS A 16 -26.64 -4.99 -2.31
CA LYS A 16 -25.47 -5.74 -1.89
C LYS A 16 -25.86 -6.75 -0.82
N GLU A 17 -25.19 -7.89 -0.84
CA GLU A 17 -25.35 -9.00 0.09
C GLU A 17 -23.97 -9.45 0.57
N ASP A 18 -23.80 -9.69 1.87
CA ASP A 18 -22.56 -10.26 2.41
C ASP A 18 -22.52 -11.75 2.07
N VAL A 19 -21.50 -12.15 1.35
CA VAL A 19 -21.21 -13.54 0.97
C VAL A 19 -19.81 -13.95 1.38
N SER A 20 -19.28 -13.33 2.42
CA SER A 20 -17.91 -13.53 2.91
C SER A 20 -17.65 -14.98 3.30
N PRO A 21 -16.60 -15.62 2.80
CA PRO A 21 -16.21 -16.97 3.25
C PRO A 21 -15.62 -16.95 4.68
N SER A 22 -15.08 -15.81 5.12
CA SER A 22 -14.56 -15.60 6.47
C SER A 22 -14.49 -14.11 6.80
N SER A 23 -14.30 -13.77 8.06
CA SER A 23 -14.05 -12.38 8.50
C SER A 23 -12.74 -11.80 7.94
N HIS A 24 -11.79 -12.65 7.55
CA HIS A 24 -10.51 -12.23 6.98
C HIS A 24 -10.58 -11.91 5.48
N LEU A 25 -11.63 -12.37 4.81
CA LEU A 25 -11.89 -12.09 3.39
C LEU A 25 -13.35 -11.65 3.22
N PRO A 26 -13.69 -10.40 3.58
CA PRO A 26 -15.04 -9.89 3.39
C PRO A 26 -15.36 -9.69 1.92
N VAL A 27 -16.48 -10.25 1.46
CA VAL A 27 -16.93 -10.20 0.05
C VAL A 27 -18.40 -9.86 -0.02
N GLU A 28 -18.73 -8.86 -0.84
CA GLU A 28 -20.11 -8.51 -1.17
C GLU A 28 -20.47 -9.02 -2.58
N LYS A 29 -21.59 -9.70 -2.71
CA LYS A 29 -22.29 -9.86 -3.99
C LYS A 29 -23.10 -8.60 -4.26
N ARG A 30 -22.88 -7.96 -5.41
CA ARG A 30 -23.49 -6.68 -5.77
C ARG A 30 -24.30 -6.79 -7.04
N VAL A 31 -25.45 -6.10 -7.06
CA VAL A 31 -26.30 -5.93 -8.23
C VAL A 31 -26.18 -4.50 -8.72
N TYR A 32 -25.89 -4.33 -10.01
CA TYR A 32 -25.76 -3.02 -10.65
C TYR A 32 -26.72 -2.83 -11.80
N GLU A 33 -27.27 -1.62 -11.94
CA GLU A 33 -27.88 -1.12 -13.15
C GLU A 33 -26.83 -0.41 -14.00
N LEU A 34 -26.71 -0.81 -15.25
CA LEU A 34 -25.80 -0.22 -16.23
C LEU A 34 -26.38 1.06 -16.83
N PRO A 35 -25.58 1.86 -17.54
CA PRO A 35 -26.05 3.10 -18.20
C PRO A 35 -27.14 2.92 -19.25
N ASP A 36 -27.27 1.72 -19.82
CA ASP A 36 -28.31 1.34 -20.79
C ASP A 36 -29.59 0.80 -20.14
N GLY A 37 -29.63 0.71 -18.80
CA GLY A 37 -30.75 0.19 -18.04
C GLY A 37 -30.76 -1.32 -17.82
N SER A 38 -29.82 -2.05 -18.39
CA SER A 38 -29.64 -3.49 -18.11
C SER A 38 -29.06 -3.69 -16.69
N THR A 39 -29.13 -4.94 -16.17
CA THR A 39 -28.65 -5.28 -14.84
C THR A 39 -27.60 -6.39 -14.89
N ILE A 40 -26.62 -6.30 -13.97
CA ILE A 40 -25.67 -7.37 -13.65
C ILE A 40 -25.91 -7.74 -12.19
N ASP A 41 -26.11 -9.02 -11.89
CA ASP A 41 -26.51 -9.53 -10.57
C ASP A 41 -25.52 -10.53 -9.95
N ASP A 42 -24.38 -10.75 -10.60
CA ASP A 42 -23.32 -11.69 -10.19
C ASP A 42 -21.97 -11.01 -9.96
N PHE A 43 -21.98 -9.73 -9.59
CA PHE A 43 -20.74 -8.98 -9.41
C PHE A 43 -20.22 -9.10 -7.96
N TYR A 44 -19.04 -9.70 -7.79
CA TYR A 44 -18.43 -9.91 -6.48
C TYR A 44 -17.32 -8.89 -6.23
N VAL A 45 -17.31 -8.29 -5.03
CA VAL A 45 -16.32 -7.29 -4.63
C VAL A 45 -15.79 -7.62 -3.24
N ALA A 46 -14.47 -7.77 -3.13
CA ALA A 46 -13.79 -7.85 -1.84
C ALA A 46 -13.78 -6.47 -1.17
N THR A 47 -14.25 -6.40 0.08
CA THR A 47 -14.34 -5.14 0.84
C THR A 47 -13.21 -5.02 1.85
N ILE A 48 -11.98 -5.16 1.36
CA ILE A 48 -10.75 -5.13 2.16
C ILE A 48 -10.51 -3.70 2.67
N PRO A 49 -10.12 -3.54 3.95
CA PRO A 49 -9.68 -2.26 4.51
C PRO A 49 -8.49 -1.66 3.76
N ASP A 50 -8.36 -0.33 3.81
CA ASP A 50 -7.18 0.36 3.28
C ASP A 50 -5.90 -0.10 3.98
N SER A 51 -4.77 0.00 3.29
CA SER A 51 -3.43 -0.17 3.85
C SER A 51 -2.64 1.15 3.82
N VAL A 52 -1.63 1.24 4.68
CA VAL A 52 -0.68 2.35 4.72
C VAL A 52 0.70 1.85 4.35
N HIS A 53 1.41 2.61 3.54
CA HIS A 53 2.74 2.30 3.05
C HIS A 53 3.67 3.48 3.32
N VAL A 54 4.88 3.21 3.77
CA VAL A 54 5.88 4.25 4.02
C VAL A 54 7.08 4.03 3.12
N VAL A 55 7.55 5.08 2.46
CA VAL A 55 8.81 5.11 1.71
C VAL A 55 9.84 5.81 2.57
N PRO A 56 10.71 5.08 3.27
CA PRO A 56 11.72 5.66 4.15
C PRO A 56 13.00 5.92 3.36
N VAL A 57 13.44 7.17 3.33
CA VAL A 57 14.69 7.61 2.67
C VAL A 57 15.68 8.07 3.75
N THR A 58 16.87 7.53 3.73
CA THR A 58 17.91 7.88 4.71
C THR A 58 18.58 9.23 4.37
N SER A 59 19.29 9.79 5.34
CA SER A 59 20.13 10.99 5.13
C SER A 59 21.27 10.76 4.12
N GLU A 60 21.62 9.49 3.85
CA GLU A 60 22.62 9.10 2.85
C GLU A 60 22.00 8.91 1.45
N GLY A 61 20.66 9.04 1.31
CA GLY A 61 19.94 8.87 0.04
C GLY A 61 19.64 7.42 -0.32
N THR A 62 19.85 6.47 0.59
CA THR A 62 19.38 5.09 0.44
C THR A 62 17.93 4.96 0.88
N VAL A 63 17.30 3.84 0.56
CA VAL A 63 15.88 3.59 0.80
C VAL A 63 15.71 2.28 1.55
N VAL A 64 14.90 2.31 2.61
CA VAL A 64 14.63 1.11 3.40
C VAL A 64 13.41 0.38 2.82
N MET A 65 13.63 -0.87 2.49
CA MET A 65 12.61 -1.82 2.06
C MET A 65 12.59 -3.05 2.96
N VAL A 66 11.57 -3.85 2.86
CA VAL A 66 11.44 -5.11 3.62
C VAL A 66 11.21 -6.28 2.68
N ARG A 67 11.75 -7.44 3.03
CA ARG A 67 11.50 -8.71 2.35
C ARG A 67 10.81 -9.67 3.30
N MET A 68 9.69 -10.20 2.88
CA MET A 68 8.89 -11.15 3.66
C MET A 68 8.17 -12.16 2.77
N TYR A 69 7.79 -13.30 3.32
CA TYR A 69 6.96 -14.27 2.64
C TYR A 69 5.52 -13.78 2.51
N LYS A 70 4.95 -13.83 1.31
CA LYS A 70 3.55 -13.47 1.06
C LYS A 70 2.79 -14.69 0.56
N GLN A 71 1.85 -15.18 1.36
CA GLN A 71 1.07 -16.39 1.10
C GLN A 71 0.30 -16.39 -0.22
N GLY A 72 -0.16 -15.20 -0.65
CA GLY A 72 -0.88 -15.07 -1.92
C GLY A 72 0.01 -15.19 -3.15
N ALA A 73 1.29 -14.84 -3.03
CA ALA A 73 2.30 -14.97 -4.07
C ALA A 73 3.02 -16.34 -3.99
N ASP A 74 2.97 -17.01 -2.84
CA ASP A 74 3.74 -18.20 -2.50
C ASP A 74 5.26 -17.99 -2.68
N ASP A 75 5.71 -16.76 -2.36
CA ASP A 75 7.11 -16.36 -2.56
C ASP A 75 7.52 -15.23 -1.59
N PHE A 76 8.83 -14.97 -1.51
CA PHE A 76 9.39 -13.83 -0.81
C PHE A 76 9.27 -12.57 -1.66
N ILE A 77 8.59 -11.56 -1.14
CA ILE A 77 8.31 -10.32 -1.83
C ILE A 77 9.07 -9.17 -1.18
N ILE A 78 9.70 -8.34 -2.01
CA ILE A 78 10.33 -7.08 -1.59
C ILE A 78 9.29 -5.97 -1.75
N GLN A 79 9.03 -5.25 -0.67
CA GLN A 79 8.07 -4.16 -0.62
C GLN A 79 8.51 -3.04 0.31
N PHE A 80 7.80 -1.94 0.34
CA PHE A 80 7.96 -0.92 1.38
C PHE A 80 7.28 -1.36 2.68
N PRO A 81 7.73 -0.90 3.85
CA PRO A 81 7.03 -1.10 5.12
C PRO A 81 5.57 -0.73 5.00
N ALA A 82 4.67 -1.64 5.39
CA ALA A 82 3.25 -1.48 5.12
C ALA A 82 2.37 -2.39 5.98
N GLY A 83 1.26 -1.83 6.44
CA GLY A 83 0.27 -2.61 7.15
C GLY A 83 -1.16 -2.14 6.96
N ARG A 84 -2.10 -2.89 7.54
CA ARG A 84 -3.53 -2.62 7.41
C ARG A 84 -3.95 -1.47 8.32
N PHE A 85 -4.71 -0.54 7.77
CA PHE A 85 -5.34 0.51 8.57
C PHE A 85 -6.62 0.01 9.24
N GLU A 86 -6.62 -0.03 10.56
CA GLU A 86 -7.77 -0.33 11.41
C GLU A 86 -8.09 0.89 12.28
N VAL A 87 -9.25 1.52 12.05
CA VAL A 87 -9.59 2.78 12.72
C VAL A 87 -9.65 2.64 14.24
N ASP A 88 -10.13 1.50 14.75
CA ASP A 88 -10.24 1.24 16.18
C ASP A 88 -8.89 1.02 16.86
N LYS A 89 -7.89 0.48 16.14
CA LYS A 89 -6.52 0.29 16.61
C LYS A 89 -5.70 1.58 16.51
N HIS A 90 -5.78 2.27 15.38
CA HIS A 90 -4.82 3.31 15.04
C HIS A 90 -5.40 4.74 15.15
N GLY A 91 -6.72 4.91 15.00
CA GLY A 91 -7.39 6.21 14.97
C GLY A 91 -7.17 6.97 13.65
N THR A 92 -5.91 7.22 13.24
CA THR A 92 -5.55 7.90 11.99
C THR A 92 -4.67 7.01 11.11
N ARG A 93 -4.62 7.30 9.81
CA ARG A 93 -3.74 6.59 8.86
C ARG A 93 -2.28 6.93 9.10
N GLU A 94 -2.01 8.15 9.54
CA GLU A 94 -0.67 8.62 9.88
C GLU A 94 -0.12 7.84 11.08
N LYS A 95 -0.92 7.63 12.12
CA LYS A 95 -0.53 6.78 13.27
C LYS A 95 -0.28 5.34 12.88
N ALA A 96 -1.12 4.78 11.99
CA ALA A 96 -0.89 3.45 11.47
C ALA A 96 0.46 3.39 10.70
N ALA A 97 0.75 4.36 9.85
CA ALA A 97 1.99 4.41 9.08
C ALA A 97 3.24 4.49 9.97
N VAL A 98 3.20 5.32 11.01
CA VAL A 98 4.30 5.41 12.00
C VAL A 98 4.46 4.11 12.78
N ALA A 99 3.36 3.48 13.19
CA ALA A 99 3.40 2.21 13.93
C ALA A 99 3.99 1.08 13.08
N GLU A 100 3.49 0.88 11.86
CA GLU A 100 3.98 -0.17 10.95
C GLU A 100 5.47 0.02 10.60
N LEU A 101 5.90 1.26 10.34
CA LEU A 101 7.30 1.56 10.09
C LEU A 101 8.17 1.14 11.30
N ALA A 102 7.75 1.49 12.51
CA ALA A 102 8.49 1.14 13.73
C ALA A 102 8.44 -0.38 14.01
N GLU A 103 7.29 -1.04 13.82
CA GLU A 103 7.12 -2.47 14.05
C GLU A 103 8.00 -3.28 13.08
N GLU A 104 7.97 -2.97 11.78
CA GLU A 104 8.68 -3.73 10.74
C GLU A 104 10.17 -3.39 10.62
N THR A 105 10.59 -2.16 10.93
CA THR A 105 11.97 -1.71 10.67
C THR A 105 12.73 -1.19 11.89
N GLY A 106 12.03 -0.93 13.01
CA GLY A 106 12.62 -0.24 14.16
C GLY A 106 12.87 1.25 13.96
N ILE A 107 12.43 1.82 12.82
CA ILE A 107 12.57 3.27 12.54
C ILE A 107 11.42 4.02 13.22
N HIS A 108 11.78 4.97 14.09
CA HIS A 108 10.80 5.78 14.82
C HIS A 108 10.77 7.20 14.27
N VAL A 109 9.58 7.63 13.83
CA VAL A 109 9.31 8.97 13.33
C VAL A 109 8.02 9.51 13.95
N SER A 110 7.75 10.81 13.80
CA SER A 110 6.48 11.40 14.21
C SER A 110 5.49 11.48 13.03
N GLU A 111 4.19 11.65 13.32
CA GLU A 111 3.19 11.87 12.28
C GLU A 111 3.49 13.13 11.43
N GLU A 112 4.18 14.12 12.02
CA GLU A 112 4.53 15.38 11.36
C GLU A 112 5.64 15.22 10.32
N ASP A 113 6.46 14.16 10.42
CA ASP A 113 7.52 13.85 9.47
C ASP A 113 6.98 13.19 8.18
N LEU A 114 5.73 12.74 8.20
CA LEU A 114 5.11 12.04 7.08
C LEU A 114 4.62 13.00 6.00
N ILE A 115 5.12 12.83 4.79
CA ILE A 115 4.63 13.52 3.59
C ILE A 115 3.71 12.58 2.83
N LYS A 116 2.41 12.90 2.78
CA LYS A 116 1.44 12.08 2.04
C LYS A 116 1.62 12.21 0.54
N LEU A 117 1.94 11.11 -0.13
CA LEU A 117 2.13 11.06 -1.58
C LEU A 117 0.83 10.83 -2.36
N GLY A 118 -0.08 10.02 -1.81
CA GLY A 118 -1.35 9.73 -2.47
C GLY A 118 -2.11 8.56 -1.85
N ALA A 119 -3.24 8.22 -2.50
CA ALA A 119 -4.05 7.05 -2.19
C ALA A 119 -4.41 6.36 -3.51
N PHE A 120 -4.03 5.10 -3.65
CA PHE A 120 -4.09 4.37 -4.91
C PHE A 120 -4.92 3.10 -4.74
N PRO A 121 -5.94 2.86 -5.57
CA PRO A 121 -6.69 1.61 -5.52
C PRO A 121 -5.87 0.45 -6.10
N ILE A 122 -5.93 -0.72 -5.46
CA ILE A 122 -5.20 -1.92 -5.90
C ILE A 122 -6.01 -2.67 -6.97
N MET A 123 -7.20 -3.13 -6.60
CA MET A 123 -8.06 -3.92 -7.49
C MET A 123 -9.30 -3.12 -7.91
N THR A 124 -9.15 -2.19 -8.85
CA THR A 124 -10.22 -1.24 -9.22
C THR A 124 -11.54 -1.87 -9.66
N THR A 125 -11.54 -3.13 -10.08
CA THR A 125 -12.74 -3.85 -10.53
C THR A 125 -13.35 -4.73 -9.44
N LYS A 126 -12.53 -5.33 -8.58
CA LYS A 126 -12.95 -6.42 -7.68
C LYS A 126 -12.64 -6.16 -6.20
N GLY A 127 -11.97 -5.06 -5.86
CA GLY A 127 -11.62 -4.70 -4.48
C GLY A 127 -11.92 -3.25 -4.16
N THR A 128 -12.16 -2.96 -2.88
CA THR A 128 -12.35 -1.59 -2.38
C THR A 128 -11.07 -1.00 -1.80
N GLU A 129 -10.07 -1.83 -1.55
CA GLU A 129 -8.82 -1.45 -0.92
C GLU A 129 -8.08 -0.37 -1.69
N LYS A 130 -7.55 0.59 -0.94
CA LYS A 130 -6.55 1.54 -1.38
C LYS A 130 -5.33 1.44 -0.48
N PHE A 131 -4.16 1.58 -1.05
CA PHE A 131 -2.98 1.87 -0.25
C PHE A 131 -2.72 3.37 -0.22
N ILE A 132 -2.40 3.87 0.96
CA ILE A 132 -2.06 5.26 1.19
C ILE A 132 -0.55 5.33 1.40
N THR A 133 0.13 6.07 0.53
CA THR A 133 1.59 6.19 0.55
C THR A 133 2.02 7.44 1.27
N TYR A 134 2.97 7.27 2.17
CA TYR A 134 3.70 8.32 2.84
C TYR A 134 5.19 8.22 2.51
N LEU A 135 5.85 9.36 2.44
CA LEU A 135 7.30 9.51 2.37
C LEU A 135 7.77 10.02 3.73
N VAL A 136 8.89 9.52 4.18
CA VAL A 136 9.69 10.13 5.25
C VAL A 136 11.15 10.16 4.79
N SER A 137 11.83 11.29 5.00
CA SER A 137 13.22 11.49 4.59
C SER A 137 14.12 11.86 5.77
N ASP A 138 15.41 11.92 5.50
CA ASP A 138 16.46 12.29 6.47
C ASP A 138 16.54 11.34 7.68
N ILE A 139 16.32 10.03 7.43
CA ILE A 139 16.33 9.01 8.47
C ILE A 139 17.78 8.64 8.81
N GLU A 140 18.10 8.61 10.10
CA GLU A 140 19.36 8.10 10.62
C GLU A 140 19.21 6.65 11.08
N LEU A 141 19.69 5.69 10.28
CA LEU A 141 19.54 4.25 10.59
C LEU A 141 20.26 3.84 11.89
N ALA A 142 21.33 4.54 12.27
CA ALA A 142 22.04 4.29 13.52
C ALA A 142 21.16 4.52 14.78
N GLU A 143 20.04 5.24 14.64
CA GLU A 143 19.07 5.51 15.69
C GLU A 143 17.88 4.54 15.68
N SER A 144 17.85 3.60 14.72
CA SER A 144 16.78 2.62 14.62
C SER A 144 16.81 1.64 15.81
N GLY A 145 15.62 1.32 16.32
CA GLY A 145 15.42 0.33 17.37
C GLY A 145 15.39 -1.11 16.84
N ALA A 146 14.99 -2.03 17.70
CA ALA A 146 14.69 -3.40 17.27
C ALA A 146 13.29 -3.47 16.65
N GLN A 147 13.10 -4.39 15.70
CA GLN A 147 11.78 -4.76 15.17
C GLN A 147 10.88 -5.30 16.29
N ASN A 148 9.59 -5.08 16.16
CA ASN A 148 8.57 -5.60 17.08
C ASN A 148 7.46 -6.33 16.28
N LEU A 149 7.86 -7.44 15.67
CA LEU A 149 7.03 -8.22 14.75
C LEU A 149 5.99 -9.06 15.47
N ASP A 150 4.88 -9.31 14.81
CA ASP A 150 3.90 -10.30 15.24
C ASP A 150 4.50 -11.73 15.22
N PRO A 151 4.04 -12.67 16.06
CA PRO A 151 4.63 -14.01 16.19
C PRO A 151 4.69 -14.85 14.90
N ASN A 152 3.91 -14.49 13.90
CA ASN A 152 3.83 -15.16 12.58
C ASN A 152 4.49 -14.35 11.46
N GLU A 153 5.23 -13.30 11.80
CA GLU A 153 5.94 -12.46 10.86
C GLU A 153 7.44 -12.71 10.96
N GLU A 154 8.06 -12.82 9.79
CA GLU A 154 9.51 -12.86 9.61
C GLU A 154 9.86 -11.87 8.50
N ILE A 155 10.57 -10.80 8.87
CA ILE A 155 10.85 -9.67 8.00
C ILE A 155 12.35 -9.38 7.98
N GLU A 156 12.94 -9.37 6.79
CA GLU A 156 14.29 -8.91 6.54
C GLU A 156 14.27 -7.45 6.07
N ILE A 157 15.08 -6.62 6.71
CA ILE A 157 15.26 -5.23 6.34
C ILE A 157 16.32 -5.15 5.23
N LEU A 158 16.03 -4.41 4.17
CA LEU A 158 16.93 -4.13 3.07
C LEU A 158 17.16 -2.63 2.98
N GLU A 159 18.42 -2.23 2.92
CA GLU A 159 18.82 -0.88 2.60
C GLU A 159 19.36 -0.88 1.17
N LEU A 160 18.69 -0.18 0.27
CA LEU A 160 18.96 -0.20 -1.17
C LEU A 160 19.21 1.21 -1.69
N THR A 161 20.15 1.34 -2.60
CA THR A 161 20.30 2.57 -3.38
C THR A 161 19.18 2.71 -4.41
N PRO A 162 18.87 3.92 -4.87
CA PRO A 162 17.89 4.14 -5.95
C PRO A 162 18.16 3.31 -7.21
N ASP A 163 19.43 3.18 -7.59
CA ASP A 163 19.84 2.42 -8.79
C ASP A 163 19.60 0.91 -8.60
N GLU A 164 19.83 0.37 -7.39
CA GLU A 164 19.54 -1.03 -7.08
C GLU A 164 18.03 -1.32 -7.12
N ILE A 165 17.20 -0.40 -6.64
CA ILE A 165 15.73 -0.55 -6.75
C ILE A 165 15.29 -0.54 -8.21
N ASP A 166 15.80 0.40 -9.01
CA ASP A 166 15.51 0.48 -10.44
C ASP A 166 15.94 -0.81 -11.18
N GLU A 167 17.14 -1.35 -10.85
CA GLU A 167 17.63 -2.61 -11.42
C GLU A 167 16.75 -3.80 -10.99
N LEU A 168 16.38 -3.88 -9.71
CA LEU A 168 15.51 -4.95 -9.20
C LEU A 168 14.11 -4.91 -9.84
N ILE A 169 13.55 -3.74 -10.11
CA ILE A 169 12.29 -3.62 -10.85
C ILE A 169 12.46 -4.10 -12.30
N CYS A 170 13.57 -3.72 -12.97
CA CYS A 170 13.83 -4.11 -14.36
C CYS A 170 14.15 -5.59 -14.55
N THR A 171 14.59 -6.27 -13.49
CA THR A 171 15.00 -7.69 -13.52
C THR A 171 14.03 -8.64 -12.80
N ASP A 172 12.80 -8.17 -12.52
CA ASP A 172 11.76 -8.92 -11.81
C ASP A 172 12.15 -9.33 -10.37
N GLY A 173 13.11 -8.65 -9.75
CA GLY A 173 13.45 -8.82 -8.34
C GLY A 173 12.48 -8.10 -7.40
N ILE A 174 11.86 -7.02 -7.87
CA ILE A 174 10.72 -6.35 -7.22
C ILE A 174 9.53 -6.46 -8.16
N VAL A 175 8.56 -7.28 -7.80
CA VAL A 175 7.35 -7.57 -8.61
C VAL A 175 6.06 -7.09 -7.96
N ASP A 176 6.12 -6.64 -6.71
CA ASP A 176 4.95 -6.13 -6.01
C ASP A 176 4.46 -4.82 -6.64
N THR A 177 3.20 -4.79 -7.07
CA THR A 177 2.61 -3.64 -7.77
C THR A 177 2.53 -2.40 -6.89
N THR A 178 2.37 -2.57 -5.57
CA THR A 178 2.34 -1.45 -4.63
C THR A 178 3.74 -0.87 -4.42
N ALA A 179 4.77 -1.71 -4.36
CA ALA A 179 6.16 -1.28 -4.27
C ALA A 179 6.59 -0.50 -5.52
N ILE A 180 6.30 -1.03 -6.71
CA ILE A 180 6.59 -0.36 -7.98
C ILE A 180 5.85 0.98 -8.08
N THR A 181 4.58 1.02 -7.67
CA THR A 181 3.81 2.27 -7.68
C THR A 181 4.36 3.29 -6.70
N ASN A 182 4.69 2.87 -5.47
CA ASN A 182 5.28 3.74 -4.45
C ASN A 182 6.60 4.33 -4.94
N TRP A 183 7.47 3.49 -5.52
CA TRP A 183 8.74 3.92 -6.09
C TRP A 183 8.55 4.92 -7.22
N ALA A 184 7.70 4.63 -8.18
CA ALA A 184 7.42 5.55 -9.29
C ALA A 184 6.87 6.89 -8.80
N VAL A 185 5.97 6.88 -7.80
CA VAL A 185 5.36 8.11 -7.27
C VAL A 185 6.38 8.97 -6.53
N VAL A 186 7.24 8.37 -5.69
CA VAL A 186 8.25 9.14 -4.97
C VAL A 186 9.28 9.73 -5.94
N ARG A 187 9.78 8.95 -6.90
CA ARG A 187 10.72 9.43 -7.94
C ARG A 187 10.17 10.60 -8.77
N LEU A 188 8.86 10.59 -9.03
CA LEU A 188 8.20 11.65 -9.81
C LEU A 188 7.88 12.90 -8.99
N LYS A 189 7.55 12.75 -7.70
CA LYS A 189 7.14 13.86 -6.86
C LYS A 189 8.29 14.51 -6.10
N HIS A 190 9.31 13.73 -5.80
CA HIS A 190 10.48 14.12 -5.01
C HIS A 190 11.79 13.70 -5.70
N PRO A 191 12.01 14.11 -6.98
CA PRO A 191 13.24 13.77 -7.70
C PRO A 191 14.50 14.34 -7.05
N GLU A 192 14.36 15.34 -6.18
CA GLU A 192 15.45 15.97 -5.44
C GLU A 192 16.09 15.07 -4.38
N LEU A 193 15.46 13.96 -4.02
CA LEU A 193 15.97 13.01 -3.03
C LEU A 193 16.93 11.95 -3.63
N PHE A 194 17.07 11.92 -4.98
CA PHE A 194 17.74 10.83 -5.68
C PHE A 194 18.70 11.29 -6.78
#